data_fdca1d958de5ede09e97abdf4cc1defb
#
_entry.id   fdca1d958de5ede09e97abdf4cc1defb
#
_cell.length_a   1.000
_cell.length_b   1.000
_cell.length_c   1.000
_cell.angle_alpha   90.00
_cell.angle_beta   90.00
_cell.angle_gamma   90.00
#
_symmetry.space_group_name_H-M   'P 1'
#
loop_
_entity.id
_entity.type
_entity.pdbx_description
1 polymer ?
#
loop_
_entity_poly.entity_id
_entity_poly.type
_entity_poly.pdbx_seq_one_letter_code
_entity_poly.pdbx_strand_id
1 'polypeptide(L)'
;LVISSIHPQRTLGLLDSGLIRPAYRNRIAALRNTTAGFTLYLRFKQGQVPYMNHNHYGYTGTTPWGCEHYTEEEWPRGYLYMHMCHEEHPVHARCGVVISYMSIDDLTPWLDTRVGHRGADYEAFKRRKAERLLEVVERDFPGLSRQIDACYTSTPLTYRDYTGTVDGSMYGVVHDVQAGVGSRVSHRTRIPNLLLAGQSVNSHGILGVLVGSLIACGEAVGLPRIFEQINEANP
;
A
#
# COMPACT_ATOMS: atom_id res chain seq x y z
N LEU A 1 20.95 -13.64 -13.26
CA LEU A 1 19.98 -12.54 -13.28
C LEU A 1 19.26 -12.46 -11.95
N VAL A 2 19.12 -11.25 -11.42
CA VAL A 2 18.33 -10.94 -10.22
C VAL A 2 17.27 -9.92 -10.60
N ILE A 3 16.04 -10.14 -10.17
CA ILE A 3 14.94 -9.18 -10.32
C ILE A 3 14.51 -8.78 -8.90
N SER A 4 14.67 -7.52 -8.56
CA SER A 4 14.26 -6.99 -7.25
C SER A 4 12.93 -6.28 -7.36
N SER A 5 11.93 -6.75 -6.61
CA SER A 5 10.59 -6.16 -6.54
C SER A 5 10.34 -5.37 -5.24
N ILE A 6 11.31 -5.29 -4.34
CA ILE A 6 11.22 -4.46 -3.14
C ILE A 6 11.46 -3.00 -3.48
N HIS A 7 11.18 -2.09 -2.54
CA HIS A 7 11.38 -0.66 -2.74
C HIS A 7 12.80 -0.34 -3.25
N PRO A 8 12.98 0.48 -4.30
CA PRO A 8 14.28 0.74 -4.92
C PRO A 8 15.34 1.24 -3.95
N GLN A 9 14.99 2.10 -3.01
CA GLN A 9 15.91 2.56 -1.97
C GLN A 9 16.42 1.39 -1.11
N ARG A 10 15.55 0.42 -0.77
CA ARG A 10 15.94 -0.78 -0.01
C ARG A 10 16.85 -1.68 -0.84
N THR A 11 16.50 -1.90 -2.11
CA THR A 11 17.38 -2.65 -3.03
C THR A 11 18.77 -2.04 -3.08
N LEU A 12 18.85 -0.72 -3.29
CA LEU A 12 20.17 -0.05 -3.37
C LEU A 12 20.93 -0.10 -2.03
N GLY A 13 20.21 -0.09 -0.89
CA GLY A 13 20.82 -0.23 0.44
C GLY A 13 21.48 -1.60 0.69
N LEU A 14 21.02 -2.64 -0.01
CA LEU A 14 21.58 -4.00 0.08
C LEU A 14 22.80 -4.21 -0.83
N LEU A 15 23.13 -3.24 -1.69
CA LEU A 15 24.18 -3.39 -2.70
C LEU A 15 25.47 -2.70 -2.25
N ASP A 16 26.55 -3.46 -2.27
CA ASP A 16 27.92 -2.94 -2.21
C ASP A 16 28.55 -3.06 -3.60
N SER A 17 28.40 -2.02 -4.44
CA SER A 17 28.90 -2.01 -5.81
C SER A 17 29.25 -0.60 -6.27
N GLY A 18 30.48 -0.42 -6.76
CA GLY A 18 30.94 0.82 -7.37
C GLY A 18 30.26 1.17 -8.70
N LEU A 19 29.51 0.23 -9.31
CA LEU A 19 28.71 0.50 -10.51
C LEU A 19 27.52 1.41 -10.23
N ILE A 20 27.06 1.46 -8.98
CA ILE A 20 25.98 2.37 -8.55
C ILE A 20 26.60 3.65 -7.98
N ARG A 21 26.62 4.70 -8.81
CA ARG A 21 27.20 6.00 -8.42
C ARG A 21 26.45 6.62 -7.22
N PRO A 22 27.15 7.34 -6.32
CA PRO A 22 26.53 8.04 -5.20
C PRO A 22 25.38 8.97 -5.61
N ALA A 23 25.52 9.70 -6.71
CA ALA A 23 24.47 10.59 -7.23
C ALA A 23 23.17 9.83 -7.57
N TYR A 24 23.26 8.60 -8.09
CA TYR A 24 22.07 7.78 -8.35
C TYR A 24 21.42 7.30 -7.04
N ARG A 25 22.22 6.86 -6.06
CA ARG A 25 21.72 6.48 -4.73
C ARG A 25 21.00 7.65 -4.07
N ASN A 26 21.61 8.83 -4.07
CA ASN A 26 21.04 10.04 -3.49
C ASN A 26 19.73 10.44 -4.21
N ARG A 27 19.68 10.35 -5.54
CA ARG A 27 18.46 10.61 -6.30
C ARG A 27 17.33 9.65 -5.89
N ILE A 28 17.60 8.35 -5.80
CA ILE A 28 16.58 7.36 -5.41
C ILE A 28 16.16 7.56 -3.95
N ALA A 29 17.07 7.91 -3.06
CA ALA A 29 16.77 8.20 -1.65
C ALA A 29 15.91 9.47 -1.48
N ALA A 30 16.06 10.44 -2.38
CA ALA A 30 15.31 11.70 -2.37
C ALA A 30 13.93 11.63 -3.04
N LEU A 31 13.56 10.49 -3.64
CA LEU A 31 12.23 10.34 -4.24
C LEU A 31 11.15 10.34 -3.16
N ARG A 32 10.11 11.17 -3.38
CA ARG A 32 8.95 11.19 -2.50
C ARG A 32 8.19 9.87 -2.59
N ASN A 33 7.66 9.43 -1.47
CA ASN A 33 6.80 8.26 -1.39
C ASN A 33 5.34 8.67 -1.23
N THR A 34 4.44 7.81 -1.68
CA THR A 34 3.00 7.98 -1.48
C THR A 34 2.66 7.88 0.00
N THR A 35 1.51 8.41 0.37
CA THR A 35 1.02 8.32 1.74
C THR A 35 0.86 6.86 2.20
N ALA A 36 0.90 6.68 3.48
CA ALA A 36 0.62 5.42 4.16
C ALA A 36 -0.86 5.30 4.51
N GLY A 37 -1.24 4.24 5.21
CA GLY A 37 -2.60 4.02 5.65
C GLY A 37 -2.71 3.42 7.04
N PHE A 38 -3.85 3.68 7.66
CA PHE A 38 -4.34 2.96 8.81
C PHE A 38 -5.43 1.99 8.34
N THR A 39 -5.30 0.72 8.68
CA THR A 39 -6.23 -0.32 8.22
C THR A 39 -6.87 -1.03 9.40
N LEU A 40 -8.20 -1.20 9.31
CA LEU A 40 -8.94 -2.12 10.16
C LEU A 40 -9.21 -3.41 9.39
N TYR A 41 -8.93 -4.53 10.02
CA TYR A 41 -9.30 -5.85 9.56
C TYR A 41 -10.41 -6.36 10.48
N LEU A 42 -11.61 -6.48 9.94
CA LEU A 42 -12.81 -6.80 10.66
C LEU A 42 -13.17 -8.28 10.45
N ARG A 43 -13.39 -9.01 11.51
CA ARG A 43 -14.07 -10.29 11.49
C ARG A 43 -15.49 -10.09 11.94
N PHE A 44 -16.45 -10.55 11.17
CA PHE A 44 -17.87 -10.41 11.48
C PHE A 44 -18.43 -11.63 12.19
N LYS A 45 -19.47 -11.41 12.99
CA LYS A 45 -20.32 -12.45 13.52
C LYS A 45 -20.99 -13.18 12.37
N GLN A 46 -21.05 -14.51 12.45
CA GLN A 46 -21.54 -15.34 11.35
C GLN A 46 -22.98 -14.97 10.97
N GLY A 47 -23.23 -14.79 9.68
CA GLY A 47 -24.55 -14.54 9.12
C GLY A 47 -25.14 -13.16 9.44
N GLN A 48 -24.38 -12.21 9.99
CA GLN A 48 -24.92 -10.91 10.42
C GLN A 48 -24.72 -9.81 9.36
N VAL A 49 -23.68 -9.87 8.56
CA VAL A 49 -23.35 -8.82 7.57
C VAL A 49 -23.68 -9.33 6.17
N PRO A 50 -24.67 -8.79 5.47
CA PRO A 50 -24.91 -9.12 4.07
C PRO A 50 -23.67 -8.82 3.22
N TYR A 51 -23.33 -9.70 2.29
CA TYR A 51 -22.17 -9.49 1.44
C TYR A 51 -22.39 -8.34 0.47
N MET A 52 -21.43 -7.45 0.42
CA MET A 52 -21.37 -6.30 -0.50
C MET A 52 -20.36 -6.59 -1.60
N ASN A 53 -20.84 -6.76 -2.84
CA ASN A 53 -19.98 -7.06 -4.01
C ASN A 53 -19.47 -5.77 -4.69
N HIS A 54 -19.10 -4.78 -3.90
CA HIS A 54 -18.48 -3.54 -4.37
C HIS A 54 -17.70 -2.90 -3.23
N ASN A 55 -16.78 -2.00 -3.60
CA ASN A 55 -16.08 -1.17 -2.64
C ASN A 55 -16.91 0.08 -2.35
N HIS A 56 -16.98 0.47 -1.09
CA HIS A 56 -17.55 1.74 -0.67
C HIS A 56 -16.45 2.74 -0.34
N TYR A 57 -16.56 3.94 -0.89
CA TYR A 57 -15.65 5.06 -0.62
C TYR A 57 -16.44 6.17 0.06
N GLY A 58 -16.17 6.40 1.34
CA GLY A 58 -16.74 7.49 2.12
C GLY A 58 -15.78 8.67 2.23
N TYR A 59 -16.30 9.89 2.14
CA TYR A 59 -15.52 11.13 2.28
C TYR A 59 -16.24 12.10 3.20
N THR A 60 -15.48 12.84 4.03
CA THR A 60 -16.05 13.87 4.90
C THR A 60 -16.22 15.22 4.19
N GLY A 61 -15.64 15.37 3.00
CA GLY A 61 -15.73 16.55 2.15
C GLY A 61 -16.50 16.30 0.85
N THR A 62 -16.54 17.29 -0.01
CA THR A 62 -17.21 17.23 -1.33
C THR A 62 -16.33 16.63 -2.42
N THR A 63 -15.07 16.32 -2.12
CA THR A 63 -14.08 15.80 -3.07
C THR A 63 -13.22 14.71 -2.43
N PRO A 64 -12.82 13.68 -3.18
CA PRO A 64 -11.87 12.66 -2.71
C PRO A 64 -10.42 13.18 -2.65
N TRP A 65 -10.13 14.29 -3.31
CA TRP A 65 -8.77 14.81 -3.40
C TRP A 65 -8.33 15.48 -2.10
N GLY A 66 -7.10 15.23 -1.70
CA GLY A 66 -6.49 15.83 -0.50
C GLY A 66 -6.90 15.16 0.82
N CYS A 67 -7.52 13.96 0.77
CA CYS A 67 -7.85 13.21 1.99
C CYS A 67 -6.62 12.78 2.80
N GLU A 68 -5.44 12.77 2.18
CA GLU A 68 -4.14 12.53 2.82
C GLU A 68 -3.62 13.72 3.63
N HIS A 69 -4.23 14.92 3.48
CA HIS A 69 -3.90 16.13 4.24
C HIS A 69 -4.99 16.39 5.28
N TYR A 70 -4.68 16.23 6.55
CA TYR A 70 -5.63 16.34 7.66
C TYR A 70 -4.95 16.84 8.94
N THR A 71 -5.73 17.37 9.85
CA THR A 71 -5.34 17.55 11.25
C THR A 71 -5.80 16.34 12.08
N GLU A 72 -5.32 16.22 13.32
CA GLU A 72 -5.73 15.13 14.22
C GLU A 72 -7.26 15.08 14.38
N GLU A 73 -7.91 16.24 14.47
CA GLU A 73 -9.36 16.38 14.64
C GLU A 73 -10.15 16.04 13.38
N GLU A 74 -9.57 16.32 12.20
CA GLU A 74 -10.22 16.04 10.90
C GLU A 74 -10.10 14.59 10.47
N TRP A 75 -9.13 13.85 11.04
CA TRP A 75 -8.93 12.46 10.66
C TRP A 75 -10.10 11.57 11.13
N PRO A 76 -10.61 10.63 10.29
CA PRO A 76 -10.26 10.39 8.88
C PRO A 76 -11.05 11.30 7.94
N ARG A 77 -10.40 11.81 6.87
CA ARG A 77 -11.08 12.60 5.83
C ARG A 77 -11.67 11.76 4.72
N GLY A 78 -11.30 10.51 4.66
CA GLY A 78 -11.87 9.54 3.73
C GLY A 78 -11.51 8.13 4.12
N TYR A 79 -12.31 7.18 3.65
CA TYR A 79 -12.05 5.76 3.86
C TYR A 79 -12.52 4.92 2.68
N LEU A 80 -11.90 3.77 2.52
CA LEU A 80 -12.38 2.66 1.69
C LEU A 80 -12.90 1.57 2.63
N TYR A 81 -14.10 1.06 2.37
CA TYR A 81 -14.62 -0.14 3.01
C TYR A 81 -14.94 -1.20 1.95
N MET A 82 -14.47 -2.43 2.19
CA MET A 82 -14.72 -3.57 1.31
C MET A 82 -14.90 -4.84 2.10
N HIS A 83 -15.61 -5.80 1.50
CA HIS A 83 -15.72 -7.15 2.02
C HIS A 83 -14.71 -8.09 1.35
N MET A 84 -14.22 -9.05 2.13
CA MET A 84 -13.35 -10.12 1.65
C MET A 84 -14.12 -11.43 1.73
N CYS A 85 -14.14 -12.17 0.62
CA CYS A 85 -14.81 -13.46 0.54
C CYS A 85 -14.00 -14.45 -0.31
N HIS A 86 -14.09 -15.73 0.02
CA HIS A 86 -13.52 -16.84 -0.74
C HIS A 86 -14.61 -17.68 -1.45
N GLU A 87 -15.88 -17.39 -1.19
CA GLU A 87 -17.00 -18.09 -1.78
C GLU A 87 -17.35 -17.46 -3.13
N GLU A 88 -17.74 -18.27 -4.11
CA GLU A 88 -18.10 -17.81 -5.45
C GLU A 88 -19.40 -16.97 -5.43
N HIS A 89 -20.35 -17.36 -4.57
CA HIS A 89 -21.64 -16.67 -4.39
C HIS A 89 -21.95 -16.42 -2.92
N PRO A 90 -21.25 -15.48 -2.27
CA PRO A 90 -21.42 -15.25 -0.84
C PRO A 90 -22.75 -14.53 -0.55
N VAL A 91 -23.48 -15.02 0.44
CA VAL A 91 -24.67 -14.34 0.98
C VAL A 91 -24.29 -13.37 2.09
N HIS A 92 -23.34 -13.77 2.93
CA HIS A 92 -22.85 -12.97 4.05
C HIS A 92 -21.34 -12.82 4.02
N ALA A 93 -20.87 -11.63 4.39
CA ALA A 93 -19.45 -11.38 4.58
C ALA A 93 -18.97 -12.01 5.89
N ARG A 94 -17.76 -12.61 5.85
CA ARG A 94 -17.05 -13.08 7.05
C ARG A 94 -16.03 -12.08 7.53
N CYS A 95 -15.44 -11.34 6.60
CA CYS A 95 -14.40 -10.36 6.88
C CYS A 95 -14.63 -9.09 6.08
N GLY A 96 -14.18 -7.97 6.65
CA GLY A 96 -14.14 -6.69 5.97
C GLY A 96 -12.82 -5.97 6.24
N VAL A 97 -12.51 -5.03 5.38
CA VAL A 97 -11.32 -4.17 5.51
C VAL A 97 -11.76 -2.72 5.39
N VAL A 98 -11.32 -1.89 6.32
CA VAL A 98 -11.48 -0.44 6.22
C VAL A 98 -10.09 0.18 6.17
N ILE A 99 -9.85 1.04 5.17
CA ILE A 99 -8.55 1.71 4.98
C ILE A 99 -8.79 3.22 4.96
N SER A 100 -8.02 3.96 5.73
CA SER A 100 -7.92 5.42 5.65
C SER A 100 -6.47 5.86 5.53
N TYR A 101 -6.22 6.98 4.87
CA TYR A 101 -4.87 7.54 4.83
C TYR A 101 -4.39 7.94 6.22
N MET A 102 -3.09 7.69 6.47
CA MET A 102 -2.41 8.09 7.70
C MET A 102 -0.95 8.41 7.39
N SER A 103 -0.47 9.57 7.87
CA SER A 103 0.94 9.93 7.75
C SER A 103 1.80 9.10 8.71
N ILE A 104 3.05 8.84 8.31
CA ILE A 104 4.06 8.29 9.22
C ILE A 104 4.38 9.25 10.36
N ASP A 105 4.19 10.55 10.16
CA ASP A 105 4.46 11.59 11.15
C ASP A 105 3.56 11.48 12.39
N ASP A 106 2.34 10.94 12.25
CA ASP A 106 1.43 10.63 13.36
C ASP A 106 2.05 9.61 14.34
N LEU A 107 3.08 8.91 13.89
CA LEU A 107 3.74 7.82 14.62
C LEU A 107 5.16 8.19 15.07
N THR A 108 5.52 9.47 15.02
CA THR A 108 6.83 9.98 15.42
C THR A 108 7.32 9.44 16.78
N PRO A 109 6.48 9.32 17.84
CA PRO A 109 6.95 8.77 19.12
C PRO A 109 7.40 7.31 19.07
N TRP A 110 7.03 6.56 18.03
CA TRP A 110 7.30 5.12 17.92
C TRP A 110 8.21 4.74 16.76
N LEU A 111 8.80 5.73 16.04
CA LEU A 111 9.62 5.48 14.84
C LEU A 111 10.82 4.56 15.12
N ASP A 112 11.45 4.71 16.28
CA ASP A 112 12.63 3.94 16.68
C ASP A 112 12.30 2.66 17.47
N THR A 113 11.00 2.30 17.53
CA THR A 113 10.55 1.09 18.21
C THR A 113 10.47 -0.10 17.26
N ARG A 114 10.35 -1.31 17.82
CA ARG A 114 10.24 -2.56 17.05
C ARG A 114 8.87 -3.20 17.22
N VAL A 115 8.50 -4.02 16.23
CA VAL A 115 7.28 -4.85 16.30
C VAL A 115 7.23 -5.63 17.61
N GLY A 116 6.10 -5.62 18.29
CA GLY A 116 5.88 -6.28 19.57
C GLY A 116 6.44 -5.54 20.80
N HIS A 117 7.19 -4.44 20.62
CA HIS A 117 7.87 -3.70 21.70
C HIS A 117 7.61 -2.19 21.63
N ARG A 118 6.38 -1.77 21.22
CA ARG A 118 6.03 -0.35 21.07
C ARG A 118 5.34 0.28 22.28
N GLY A 119 5.01 -0.54 23.29
CA GLY A 119 4.41 -0.06 24.52
C GLY A 119 2.88 0.06 24.50
N ALA A 120 2.32 0.32 25.68
CA ALA A 120 0.86 0.39 25.89
C ALA A 120 0.24 1.66 25.27
N ASP A 121 0.99 2.72 25.15
CA ASP A 121 0.61 4.00 24.55
C ASP A 121 0.39 3.84 23.03
N TYR A 122 1.20 3.06 22.34
CA TYR A 122 0.99 2.71 20.94
C TYR A 122 -0.30 1.91 20.73
N GLU A 123 -0.57 0.93 21.60
CA GLU A 123 -1.82 0.17 21.55
C GLU A 123 -3.03 1.05 21.86
N ALA A 124 -2.89 2.01 22.78
CA ALA A 124 -3.92 3.01 23.07
C ALA A 124 -4.17 3.93 21.87
N PHE A 125 -3.11 4.39 21.19
CA PHE A 125 -3.21 5.16 19.96
C PHE A 125 -3.99 4.39 18.88
N LYS A 126 -3.64 3.12 18.62
CA LYS A 126 -4.34 2.28 17.64
C LYS A 126 -5.81 2.10 17.96
N ARG A 127 -6.15 1.87 19.22
CA ARG A 127 -7.56 1.75 19.66
C ARG A 127 -8.33 3.02 19.39
N ARG A 128 -7.82 4.17 19.80
CA ARG A 128 -8.45 5.48 19.58
C ARG A 128 -8.68 5.78 18.09
N LYS A 129 -7.68 5.46 17.24
CA LYS A 129 -7.82 5.62 15.78
C LYS A 129 -8.83 4.62 15.20
N ALA A 130 -8.87 3.39 15.69
CA ALA A 130 -9.84 2.38 15.26
C ALA A 130 -11.29 2.79 15.61
N GLU A 131 -11.51 3.24 16.84
CA GLU A 131 -12.80 3.75 17.30
C GLU A 131 -13.27 4.93 16.45
N ARG A 132 -12.39 5.90 16.23
CA ARG A 132 -12.69 7.08 15.41
C ARG A 132 -13.04 6.71 13.96
N LEU A 133 -12.30 5.79 13.35
CA LEU A 133 -12.58 5.34 11.98
C LEU A 133 -13.90 4.57 11.91
N LEU A 134 -14.18 3.70 12.89
CA LEU A 134 -15.45 2.98 12.97
C LEU A 134 -16.64 3.92 13.17
N GLU A 135 -16.52 4.99 13.97
CA GLU A 135 -17.56 6.02 14.12
C GLU A 135 -17.93 6.67 12.78
N VAL A 136 -16.96 6.90 11.91
CA VAL A 136 -17.23 7.48 10.58
C VAL A 136 -17.90 6.46 9.68
N VAL A 137 -17.42 5.21 9.65
CA VAL A 137 -18.02 4.12 8.87
C VAL A 137 -19.45 3.80 9.32
N GLU A 138 -19.71 3.89 10.62
CA GLU A 138 -21.03 3.61 11.22
C GLU A 138 -22.12 4.58 10.72
N ARG A 139 -21.77 5.76 10.25
CA ARG A 139 -22.72 6.72 9.65
C ARG A 139 -23.30 6.21 8.34
N ASP A 140 -22.47 5.54 7.55
CA ASP A 140 -22.86 4.97 6.25
C ASP A 140 -23.37 3.53 6.40
N PHE A 141 -22.95 2.82 7.45
CA PHE A 141 -23.33 1.43 7.77
C PHE A 141 -23.83 1.28 9.20
N PRO A 142 -25.02 1.78 9.52
CA PRO A 142 -25.57 1.76 10.89
C PRO A 142 -25.67 0.36 11.46
N GLY A 143 -25.12 0.15 12.64
CA GLY A 143 -25.12 -1.12 13.35
C GLY A 143 -23.96 -2.05 13.03
N LEU A 144 -23.03 -1.65 12.15
CA LEU A 144 -21.87 -2.45 11.78
C LEU A 144 -21.01 -2.84 12.99
N SER A 145 -20.75 -1.91 13.88
CA SER A 145 -19.91 -2.13 15.07
C SER A 145 -20.43 -3.28 15.95
N ARG A 146 -21.73 -3.47 16.04
CA ARG A 146 -22.36 -4.57 16.81
C ARG A 146 -22.19 -5.94 16.15
N GLN A 147 -21.90 -5.94 14.85
CA GLN A 147 -21.73 -7.16 14.05
C GLN A 147 -20.25 -7.62 14.01
N ILE A 148 -19.33 -6.80 14.53
CA ILE A 148 -17.91 -7.13 14.61
C ILE A 148 -17.67 -8.10 15.77
N ASP A 149 -16.99 -9.21 15.47
CA ASP A 149 -16.54 -10.21 16.44
C ASP A 149 -15.09 -9.93 16.89
N ALA A 150 -14.23 -9.53 15.95
CA ALA A 150 -12.85 -9.14 16.22
C ALA A 150 -12.38 -8.05 15.26
N CYS A 151 -11.51 -7.17 15.76
CA CYS A 151 -10.90 -6.10 14.99
C CYS A 151 -9.39 -6.10 15.21
N TYR A 152 -8.63 -6.08 14.11
CA TYR A 152 -7.18 -5.95 14.10
C TYR A 152 -6.80 -4.69 13.33
N THR A 153 -5.64 -4.13 13.64
CA THR A 153 -5.21 -2.87 13.03
C THR A 153 -3.79 -2.96 12.50
N SER A 154 -3.55 -2.28 11.38
CA SER A 154 -2.20 -1.94 10.93
C SER A 154 -2.04 -0.42 10.77
N THR A 155 -0.82 0.04 10.95
CA THR A 155 -0.43 1.45 10.86
C THR A 155 0.67 1.60 9.81
N PRO A 156 1.09 2.82 9.44
CA PRO A 156 2.29 3.05 8.64
C PRO A 156 3.53 2.29 9.12
N LEU A 157 3.73 2.14 10.44
CA LEU A 157 4.83 1.34 10.99
C LEU A 157 4.71 -0.15 10.66
N THR A 158 3.49 -0.68 10.56
CA THR A 158 3.27 -2.07 10.15
C THR A 158 3.70 -2.26 8.70
N TYR A 159 3.28 -1.35 7.80
CA TYR A 159 3.73 -1.39 6.40
C TYR A 159 5.24 -1.27 6.29
N ARG A 160 5.85 -0.30 6.97
CA ARG A 160 7.31 -0.11 6.99
C ARG A 160 8.06 -1.38 7.40
N ASP A 161 7.62 -2.00 8.47
CA ASP A 161 8.36 -3.10 9.09
C ASP A 161 8.18 -4.43 8.36
N TYR A 162 7.00 -4.68 7.77
CA TYR A 162 6.71 -5.95 7.09
C TYR A 162 6.97 -5.91 5.58
N THR A 163 6.82 -4.77 4.94
CA THR A 163 7.03 -4.66 3.48
C THR A 163 8.33 -3.93 3.11
N GLY A 164 8.99 -3.29 4.09
CA GLY A 164 10.21 -2.53 3.86
C GLY A 164 10.00 -1.24 3.06
N THR A 165 8.75 -0.79 2.87
CA THR A 165 8.48 0.47 2.17
C THR A 165 8.94 1.65 3.00
N VAL A 166 9.48 2.67 2.33
CA VAL A 166 9.88 3.91 2.98
C VAL A 166 8.64 4.63 3.49
N ASP A 167 8.70 5.16 4.71
CA ASP A 167 7.61 5.87 5.39
C ASP A 167 6.30 5.06 5.50
N GLY A 168 6.38 3.73 5.37
CA GLY A 168 5.21 2.86 5.37
C GLY A 168 4.27 3.08 4.18
N SER A 169 4.76 3.69 3.09
CA SER A 169 3.96 4.07 1.92
C SER A 169 3.18 2.89 1.34
N MET A 170 1.91 3.12 0.99
CA MET A 170 1.04 2.07 0.43
C MET A 170 1.43 1.71 -1.00
N TYR A 171 1.83 2.70 -1.80
CA TYR A 171 2.06 2.54 -3.24
C TYR A 171 3.50 2.81 -3.67
N GLY A 172 4.42 3.02 -2.71
CA GLY A 172 5.83 3.27 -2.99
C GLY A 172 6.10 4.68 -3.51
N VAL A 173 6.96 4.81 -4.52
CA VAL A 173 7.40 6.09 -5.06
C VAL A 173 6.25 6.84 -5.76
N VAL A 174 6.14 8.15 -5.50
CA VAL A 174 5.19 9.04 -6.18
C VAL A 174 5.59 9.20 -7.65
N HIS A 175 4.64 8.96 -8.56
CA HIS A 175 4.77 9.26 -9.98
C HIS A 175 4.27 10.68 -10.26
N ASP A 176 5.15 11.66 -10.07
CA ASP A 176 4.83 13.08 -10.27
C ASP A 176 4.91 13.44 -11.75
N VAL A 177 3.78 13.83 -12.32
CA VAL A 177 3.68 14.25 -13.73
C VAL A 177 4.53 15.50 -14.01
N GLN A 178 4.60 16.41 -13.04
CA GLN A 178 5.37 17.66 -13.19
C GLN A 178 6.88 17.43 -13.08
N ALA A 179 7.30 16.47 -12.27
CA ALA A 179 8.72 16.11 -12.13
C ALA A 179 9.27 15.29 -13.32
N GLY A 180 8.42 14.85 -14.22
CA GLY A 180 8.80 14.14 -15.43
C GLY A 180 9.64 12.88 -15.15
N VAL A 181 10.72 12.71 -15.94
CA VAL A 181 11.63 11.54 -15.79
C VAL A 181 12.41 11.54 -14.48
N GLY A 182 12.53 12.66 -13.78
CA GLY A 182 13.20 12.77 -12.50
C GLY A 182 12.57 11.92 -11.40
N SER A 183 11.23 11.75 -11.43
CA SER A 183 10.44 10.94 -10.49
C SER A 183 10.41 9.45 -10.84
N ARG A 184 10.94 9.05 -11.99
CA ARG A 184 10.85 7.67 -12.48
C ARG A 184 12.06 6.84 -12.09
N VAL A 185 11.80 5.57 -11.80
CA VAL A 185 12.82 4.54 -11.56
C VAL A 185 12.85 3.61 -12.77
N SER A 186 14.04 3.38 -13.34
CA SER A 186 14.21 2.47 -14.48
C SER A 186 14.23 1.02 -14.03
N HIS A 187 13.69 0.12 -14.85
CA HIS A 187 13.85 -1.34 -14.68
C HIS A 187 15.31 -1.76 -14.78
N ARG A 188 16.09 -1.16 -15.69
CA ARG A 188 17.52 -1.42 -15.82
C ARG A 188 18.31 -0.66 -14.80
N THR A 189 19.28 -1.32 -14.18
CA THR A 189 20.29 -0.70 -13.35
C THR A 189 21.63 -0.65 -14.07
N ARG A 190 22.64 -0.04 -13.43
CA ARG A 190 24.02 -0.10 -13.92
C ARG A 190 24.72 -1.43 -13.61
N ILE A 191 24.07 -2.30 -12.81
CA ILE A 191 24.55 -3.67 -12.55
C ILE A 191 23.92 -4.57 -13.63
N PRO A 192 24.71 -5.21 -14.52
CA PRO A 192 24.21 -5.87 -15.72
C PRO A 192 23.23 -7.01 -15.47
N ASN A 193 23.32 -7.67 -14.31
CA ASN A 193 22.47 -8.79 -13.93
C ASN A 193 21.40 -8.42 -12.89
N LEU A 194 21.13 -7.13 -12.67
CA LEU A 194 20.11 -6.65 -11.73
C LEU A 194 19.05 -5.81 -12.44
N LEU A 195 17.82 -6.28 -12.40
CA LEU A 195 16.62 -5.54 -12.82
C LEU A 195 15.79 -5.15 -11.59
N LEU A 196 15.09 -4.03 -11.70
CA LEU A 196 14.09 -3.58 -10.73
C LEU A 196 12.71 -3.80 -11.30
N ALA A 197 11.76 -4.19 -10.45
CA ALA A 197 10.36 -4.36 -10.75
C ALA A 197 9.49 -3.89 -9.58
N GLY A 198 8.18 -4.09 -9.68
CA GLY A 198 7.23 -3.75 -8.62
C GLY A 198 6.67 -2.33 -8.72
N GLN A 199 5.80 -2.00 -7.78
CA GLN A 199 4.95 -0.79 -7.82
C GLN A 199 5.71 0.56 -7.84
N SER A 200 6.94 0.59 -7.34
CA SER A 200 7.75 1.81 -7.31
C SER A 200 8.53 2.09 -8.60
N VAL A 201 8.50 1.17 -9.58
CA VAL A 201 9.35 1.24 -10.78
C VAL A 201 8.59 1.78 -11.98
N ASN A 202 7.44 1.20 -12.31
CA ASN A 202 6.65 1.62 -13.47
C ASN A 202 5.35 2.29 -13.03
N SER A 203 4.47 1.54 -12.39
CA SER A 203 3.19 2.00 -11.89
C SER A 203 2.73 1.11 -10.75
N HIS A 204 1.89 1.65 -9.88
CA HIS A 204 1.29 0.93 -8.76
C HIS A 204 -0.06 0.32 -9.16
N GLY A 205 -0.63 -0.47 -8.25
CA GLY A 205 -1.85 -1.24 -8.46
C GLY A 205 -1.62 -2.51 -9.28
N ILE A 206 -2.61 -3.38 -9.32
CA ILE A 206 -2.50 -4.72 -9.96
C ILE A 206 -2.08 -4.60 -11.43
N LEU A 207 -2.77 -3.76 -12.20
CA LEU A 207 -2.47 -3.57 -13.62
C LEU A 207 -1.07 -2.96 -13.82
N GLY A 208 -0.72 -1.93 -13.04
CA GLY A 208 0.58 -1.26 -13.16
C GLY A 208 1.75 -2.20 -12.84
N VAL A 209 1.61 -3.05 -11.81
CA VAL A 209 2.63 -4.05 -11.45
C VAL A 209 2.71 -5.16 -12.49
N LEU A 210 1.57 -5.60 -13.06
CA LEU A 210 1.55 -6.60 -14.13
C LEU A 210 2.30 -6.09 -15.37
N VAL A 211 1.96 -4.89 -15.85
CA VAL A 211 2.65 -4.26 -16.99
C VAL A 211 4.14 -4.06 -16.69
N GLY A 212 4.48 -3.59 -15.50
CA GLY A 212 5.88 -3.44 -15.06
C GLY A 212 6.64 -4.77 -15.03
N SER A 213 5.97 -5.86 -14.67
CA SER A 213 6.56 -7.20 -14.70
C SER A 213 6.83 -7.68 -16.12
N LEU A 214 5.91 -7.44 -17.07
CA LEU A 214 6.12 -7.74 -18.49
C LEU A 214 7.33 -6.97 -19.05
N ILE A 215 7.46 -5.68 -18.70
CA ILE A 215 8.60 -4.87 -19.13
C ILE A 215 9.91 -5.43 -18.53
N ALA A 216 9.95 -5.71 -17.21
CA ALA A 216 11.13 -6.25 -16.56
C ALA A 216 11.53 -7.63 -17.13
N CYS A 217 10.57 -8.53 -17.39
CA CYS A 217 10.81 -9.80 -18.05
C CYS A 217 11.27 -9.60 -19.50
N GLY A 218 10.71 -8.63 -20.21
CA GLY A 218 11.11 -8.28 -21.58
C GLY A 218 12.57 -7.85 -21.69
N GLU A 219 13.11 -7.22 -20.64
CA GLU A 219 14.55 -6.91 -20.55
C GLU A 219 15.43 -8.16 -20.50
N ALA A 220 14.90 -9.26 -19.97
CA ALA A 220 15.63 -10.50 -19.81
C ALA A 220 15.49 -11.45 -21.02
N VAL A 221 14.28 -11.57 -21.60
CA VAL A 221 13.96 -12.59 -22.62
C VAL A 221 13.46 -12.01 -23.94
N GLY A 222 13.26 -10.69 -24.02
CA GLY A 222 12.71 -9.99 -25.17
C GLY A 222 11.17 -9.87 -25.12
N LEU A 223 10.65 -8.67 -25.26
CA LEU A 223 9.20 -8.41 -25.29
C LEU A 223 8.45 -9.17 -26.39
N PRO A 224 8.95 -9.26 -27.65
CA PRO A 224 8.26 -10.00 -28.70
C PRO A 224 7.96 -11.44 -28.30
N ARG A 225 8.93 -12.14 -27.72
CA ARG A 225 8.76 -13.53 -27.25
C ARG A 225 7.68 -13.66 -26.18
N ILE A 226 7.58 -12.68 -25.27
CA ILE A 226 6.54 -12.69 -24.24
C ILE A 226 5.15 -12.54 -24.88
N PHE A 227 4.99 -11.64 -25.83
CA PHE A 227 3.71 -11.44 -26.51
C PHE A 227 3.34 -12.63 -27.39
N GLU A 228 4.29 -13.26 -28.07
CA GLU A 228 4.05 -14.52 -28.79
C GLU A 228 3.48 -15.59 -27.86
N GLN A 229 4.13 -15.83 -26.72
CA GLN A 229 3.67 -16.82 -25.73
C GLN A 229 2.29 -16.49 -25.13
N ILE A 230 2.00 -15.21 -24.89
CA ILE A 230 0.68 -14.78 -24.38
C ILE A 230 -0.40 -15.06 -25.45
N ASN A 231 -0.14 -14.73 -26.72
CA ASN A 231 -1.09 -14.95 -27.81
C ASN A 231 -1.31 -16.47 -28.07
N GLU A 232 -0.26 -17.28 -27.99
CA GLU A 232 -0.37 -18.76 -28.12
C GLU A 232 -1.20 -19.37 -26.98
N ALA A 233 -1.09 -18.81 -25.77
CA ALA A 233 -1.85 -19.29 -24.61
C ALA A 233 -3.31 -18.80 -24.57
N ASN A 234 -3.66 -17.80 -25.38
CA ASN A 234 -5.00 -17.18 -25.45
C ASN A 234 -5.44 -17.05 -26.92
N PRO A 235 -5.68 -18.17 -27.61
CA PRO A 235 -6.06 -18.18 -29.04
C PRO A 235 -7.44 -17.58 -29.31
#